data_e0f8ea1312c212f4c388b73e2a082fa5
#
_entry.id   e0f8ea1312c212f4c388b73e2a082fa5
#
_cell.length_a   1.000
_cell.length_b   1.000
_cell.length_c   1.000
_cell.angle_alpha   90.00
_cell.angle_beta   90.00
_cell.angle_gamma   90.00
#
_symmetry.space_group_name_H-M   'P 1'
#
loop_
_entity.id
_entity.type
_entity.pdbx_description
1 polymer ?
#
loop_
_entity_poly.entity_id
_entity_poly.type
_entity_poly.pdbx_seq_one_letter_code
_entity_poly.pdbx_strand_id
1 'polypeptide(L)'
;MPRRGNVAKREVLADPIYNSKVVTRLVNYIMLDGKKGVAQEIVYDAFDIVKEKTGNDPLEMFEKAMENIMPTLECKTRRVGGANYQVPLEVSPTRRETLGLRWLTAYSRARGEKTMSARLAAEIIDATNGVGGSVKKREDTHKMAEANKAFAHYRY
;
A
#
# COMPACT_ATOMS: atom_id res chain seq x y z
N MET A 1 -8.05 -4.52 25.81
CA MET A 1 -7.68 -3.38 24.96
C MET A 1 -7.63 -2.13 25.81
N PRO A 2 -6.55 -1.33 25.78
CA PRO A 2 -6.47 -0.10 26.56
C PRO A 2 -7.49 0.91 25.99
N ARG A 3 -8.34 1.42 26.85
CA ARG A 3 -9.36 2.44 26.48
C ARG A 3 -8.83 3.87 26.53
N ARG A 4 -7.77 4.15 27.28
CA ARG A 4 -7.25 5.49 27.57
C ARG A 4 -5.74 5.62 27.47
N GLY A 5 -5.02 4.58 27.09
CA GLY A 5 -3.56 4.59 26.97
C GLY A 5 -3.08 4.48 25.54
N ASN A 6 -1.91 5.06 25.25
CA ASN A 6 -1.21 4.80 24.00
C ASN A 6 -0.63 3.39 24.00
N VAL A 7 -0.94 2.63 22.96
CA VAL A 7 -0.30 1.33 22.72
C VAL A 7 1.04 1.57 22.06
N ALA A 8 2.12 1.07 22.68
CA ALA A 8 3.45 1.13 22.07
C ALA A 8 3.44 0.40 20.72
N LYS A 9 3.90 1.07 19.68
CA LYS A 9 4.04 0.45 18.36
C LYS A 9 5.21 -0.53 18.39
N ARG A 10 4.96 -1.78 18.01
CA ARG A 10 6.03 -2.76 17.85
C ARG A 10 6.90 -2.39 16.67
N GLU A 11 8.21 -2.38 16.86
CA GLU A 11 9.14 -2.25 15.75
C GLU A 11 9.14 -3.51 14.89
N VAL A 12 9.18 -3.31 13.59
CA VAL A 12 9.30 -4.38 12.61
C VAL A 12 10.77 -4.58 12.31
N LEU A 13 11.27 -5.80 12.43
CA LEU A 13 12.63 -6.15 12.03
C LEU A 13 12.75 -6.06 10.50
N ALA A 14 13.92 -5.64 10.03
CA ALA A 14 14.21 -5.63 8.59
C ALA A 14 14.22 -7.05 8.03
N ASP A 15 13.89 -7.17 6.74
CA ASP A 15 13.95 -8.45 6.04
C ASP A 15 15.39 -8.95 5.94
N PRO A 16 15.66 -10.26 6.17
CA PRO A 16 17.02 -10.78 6.19
C PRO A 16 17.73 -10.74 4.83
N ILE A 17 16.99 -10.79 3.71
CA ILE A 17 17.56 -10.81 2.36
C ILE A 17 17.73 -9.38 1.83
N TYR A 18 16.68 -8.56 1.90
CA TYR A 18 16.67 -7.21 1.34
C TYR A 18 16.99 -6.11 2.36
N ASN A 19 17.16 -6.46 3.63
CA ASN A 19 17.43 -5.53 4.75
C ASN A 19 16.49 -4.31 4.79
N SER A 20 15.23 -4.51 4.39
CA SER A 20 14.19 -3.48 4.29
C SER A 20 13.02 -3.77 5.23
N LYS A 21 12.64 -2.79 6.05
CA LYS A 21 11.46 -2.87 6.93
C LYS A 21 10.16 -2.87 6.11
N VAL A 22 10.16 -2.23 4.94
CA VAL A 22 8.98 -2.14 4.06
C VAL A 22 8.68 -3.51 3.45
N VAL A 23 9.72 -4.27 3.07
CA VAL A 23 9.57 -5.65 2.57
C VAL A 23 8.96 -6.55 3.64
N THR A 24 9.43 -6.47 4.89
CA THR A 24 8.83 -7.22 5.99
C THR A 24 7.36 -6.86 6.20
N ARG A 25 7.01 -5.58 6.07
CA ARG A 25 5.61 -5.14 6.15
C ARG A 25 4.79 -5.68 4.99
N LEU A 26 5.34 -5.72 3.77
CA LEU A 26 4.68 -6.34 2.61
C LEU A 26 4.38 -7.82 2.87
N VAL A 27 5.36 -8.59 3.38
CA VAL A 27 5.16 -10.00 3.79
C VAL A 27 3.99 -10.13 4.79
N ASN A 28 3.94 -9.24 5.79
CA ASN A 28 2.86 -9.26 6.77
C ASN A 28 1.47 -8.95 6.17
N TYR A 29 1.38 -8.13 5.10
CA TYR A 29 0.13 -7.87 4.39
C TYR A 29 -0.30 -9.02 3.48
N ILE A 30 0.65 -9.73 2.90
CA ILE A 30 0.39 -10.90 2.04
C ILE A 30 0.04 -12.13 2.87
N MET A 31 0.56 -12.22 4.10
CA MET A 31 0.33 -13.34 5.00
C MET A 31 -1.16 -13.56 5.27
N LEU A 32 -1.59 -14.83 5.15
CA LEU A 32 -2.90 -15.33 5.54
C LEU A 32 -2.73 -16.42 6.60
N ASP A 33 -3.66 -16.50 7.55
CA ASP A 33 -3.73 -17.56 8.58
C ASP A 33 -2.43 -17.75 9.38
N GLY A 34 -1.62 -16.69 9.52
CA GLY A 34 -0.33 -16.74 10.20
C GLY A 34 0.79 -17.48 9.46
N LYS A 35 0.58 -17.85 8.20
CA LYS A 35 1.55 -18.60 7.38
C LYS A 35 2.64 -17.66 6.83
N LYS A 36 3.53 -17.21 7.70
CA LYS A 36 4.55 -16.21 7.33
C LYS A 36 5.58 -16.75 6.35
N GLY A 37 6.02 -18.02 6.49
CA GLY A 37 6.99 -18.64 5.58
C GLY A 37 6.50 -18.63 4.12
N VAL A 38 5.25 -19.07 3.91
CA VAL A 38 4.61 -19.04 2.57
C VAL A 38 4.53 -17.61 2.01
N ALA A 39 4.21 -16.63 2.85
CA ALA A 39 4.16 -15.23 2.42
C ALA A 39 5.55 -14.69 2.04
N GLN A 40 6.61 -15.12 2.73
CA GLN A 40 7.99 -14.77 2.38
C GLN A 40 8.39 -15.36 1.03
N GLU A 41 8.13 -16.65 0.79
CA GLU A 41 8.36 -17.31 -0.50
C GLU A 41 7.64 -16.57 -1.64
N ILE A 42 6.37 -16.23 -1.46
CA ILE A 42 5.60 -15.47 -2.47
C ILE A 42 6.27 -14.12 -2.81
N VAL A 43 6.75 -13.39 -1.80
CA VAL A 43 7.41 -12.09 -2.03
C VAL A 43 8.75 -12.26 -2.72
N TYR A 44 9.55 -13.23 -2.30
CA TYR A 44 10.86 -13.49 -2.91
C TYR A 44 10.73 -13.96 -4.35
N ASP A 45 9.83 -14.91 -4.62
CA ASP A 45 9.51 -15.34 -5.98
C ASP A 45 9.01 -14.19 -6.85
N ALA A 46 8.18 -13.30 -6.30
CA ALA A 46 7.70 -12.13 -7.03
C ALA A 46 8.85 -11.19 -7.39
N PHE A 47 9.79 -10.97 -6.49
CA PHE A 47 10.96 -10.13 -6.73
C PHE A 47 11.91 -10.76 -7.76
N ASP A 48 12.07 -12.10 -7.74
CA ASP A 48 12.83 -12.81 -8.78
C ASP A 48 12.16 -12.65 -10.14
N ILE A 49 10.85 -12.80 -10.25
CA ILE A 49 10.09 -12.56 -11.49
C ILE A 49 10.25 -11.10 -11.97
N VAL A 50 10.23 -10.12 -11.08
CA VAL A 50 10.46 -8.72 -11.45
C VAL A 50 11.86 -8.55 -12.03
N LYS A 51 12.88 -9.12 -11.39
CA LYS A 51 14.27 -9.08 -11.86
C LYS A 51 14.44 -9.74 -13.23
N GLU A 52 13.83 -10.91 -13.43
CA GLU A 52 13.90 -11.62 -14.72
C GLU A 52 13.23 -10.84 -15.85
N LYS A 53 12.09 -10.21 -15.59
CA LYS A 53 11.32 -9.48 -16.61
C LYS A 53 11.88 -8.10 -16.94
N THR A 54 12.42 -7.40 -15.95
CA THR A 54 12.87 -6.01 -16.12
C THR A 54 14.38 -5.86 -16.22
N GLY A 55 15.15 -6.83 -15.71
CA GLY A 55 16.59 -6.74 -15.59
C GLY A 55 17.12 -5.75 -14.53
N ASN A 56 16.22 -5.09 -13.81
CA ASN A 56 16.53 -4.09 -12.78
C ASN A 56 16.54 -4.70 -11.37
N ASP A 57 17.08 -3.97 -10.40
CA ASP A 57 17.00 -4.37 -9.00
C ASP A 57 15.54 -4.40 -8.52
N PRO A 58 15.04 -5.54 -8.01
CA PRO A 58 13.66 -5.68 -7.61
C PRO A 58 13.29 -4.78 -6.42
N LEU A 59 14.24 -4.45 -5.54
CA LEU A 59 13.99 -3.55 -4.42
C LEU A 59 13.75 -2.12 -4.89
N GLU A 60 14.59 -1.61 -5.81
CA GLU A 60 14.41 -0.28 -6.41
C GLU A 60 13.08 -0.18 -7.17
N MET A 61 12.74 -1.23 -7.93
CA MET A 61 11.45 -1.30 -8.64
C MET A 61 10.26 -1.27 -7.67
N PHE A 62 10.36 -1.98 -6.56
CA PHE A 62 9.33 -1.98 -5.52
C PHE A 62 9.21 -0.62 -4.83
N GLU A 63 10.30 0.03 -4.49
CA GLU A 63 10.31 1.36 -3.88
C GLU A 63 9.66 2.39 -4.81
N LYS A 64 10.04 2.39 -6.09
CA LYS A 64 9.43 3.25 -7.11
C LYS A 64 7.93 2.97 -7.31
N ALA A 65 7.54 1.69 -7.31
CA ALA A 65 6.13 1.31 -7.35
C ALA A 65 5.38 1.87 -6.13
N MET A 66 5.95 1.76 -4.92
CA MET A 66 5.37 2.30 -3.71
C MET A 66 5.22 3.82 -3.76
N GLU A 67 6.20 4.57 -4.27
CA GLU A 67 6.08 6.02 -4.48
C GLU A 67 4.89 6.37 -5.37
N ASN A 68 4.68 5.60 -6.44
CA ASN A 68 3.55 5.78 -7.36
C ASN A 68 2.19 5.38 -6.77
N ILE A 69 2.15 4.49 -5.77
CA ILE A 69 0.91 4.00 -5.15
C ILE A 69 0.52 4.84 -3.93
N MET A 70 1.49 5.31 -3.16
CA MET A 70 1.24 6.00 -1.90
C MET A 70 0.47 7.32 -2.08
N PRO A 71 -0.71 7.50 -1.42
CA PRO A 71 -1.48 8.73 -1.54
C PRO A 71 -0.92 9.84 -0.66
N THR A 72 -1.06 11.09 -1.12
CA THR A 72 -0.77 12.30 -0.32
C THR A 72 -2.01 12.81 0.42
N LEU A 73 -3.20 12.56 -0.13
CA LEU A 73 -4.49 12.98 0.41
C LEU A 73 -5.42 11.79 0.58
N GLU A 74 -6.25 11.82 1.59
CA GLU A 74 -7.40 10.92 1.77
C GLU A 74 -8.62 11.71 2.22
N CYS A 75 -9.83 11.19 1.94
CA CYS A 75 -11.07 11.77 2.47
C CYS A 75 -11.50 11.02 3.71
N LYS A 76 -11.87 11.75 4.75
CA LYS A 76 -12.45 11.22 5.98
C LYS A 76 -13.86 11.75 6.16
N THR A 77 -14.79 10.85 6.41
CA THR A 77 -16.18 11.25 6.68
C THR A 77 -16.28 11.94 8.02
N ARG A 78 -16.92 13.11 8.03
CA ARG A 78 -17.20 13.89 9.23
C ARG A 78 -18.66 14.29 9.27
N ARG A 79 -19.28 14.17 10.43
CA ARG A 79 -20.66 14.61 10.66
C ARG A 79 -20.68 16.03 11.22
N VAL A 80 -21.32 16.94 10.51
CA VAL A 80 -21.49 18.34 10.90
C VAL A 80 -22.96 18.72 10.71
N GLY A 81 -23.63 19.20 11.75
CA GLY A 81 -25.03 19.63 11.67
C GLY A 81 -26.02 18.56 11.19
N GLY A 82 -25.72 17.27 11.46
CA GLY A 82 -26.55 16.14 11.03
C GLY A 82 -26.27 15.61 9.64
N ALA A 83 -25.47 16.28 8.80
CA ALA A 83 -25.01 15.82 7.48
C ALA A 83 -23.60 15.24 7.55
N ASN A 84 -23.33 14.25 6.68
CA ASN A 84 -22.02 13.65 6.55
C ASN A 84 -21.25 14.30 5.39
N TYR A 85 -20.08 14.84 5.69
CA TYR A 85 -19.19 15.45 4.69
C TYR A 85 -17.92 14.63 4.53
N GLN A 86 -17.43 14.51 3.30
CA GLN A 86 -16.12 13.95 2.99
C GLN A 86 -15.08 15.07 3.08
N VAL A 87 -14.24 15.03 4.11
CA VAL A 87 -13.24 16.09 4.37
C VAL A 87 -11.88 15.59 3.89
N PRO A 88 -11.22 16.29 2.94
CA PRO A 88 -9.89 15.94 2.49
C PRO A 88 -8.85 16.27 3.56
N LEU A 89 -7.97 15.33 3.84
CA LEU A 89 -6.89 15.42 4.82
C LEU A 89 -5.57 14.95 4.22
N GLU A 90 -4.48 15.59 4.63
CA GLU A 90 -3.14 15.10 4.34
C GLU A 90 -2.86 13.81 5.10
N VAL A 91 -2.21 12.86 4.42
CA VAL A 91 -1.92 11.56 4.99
C VAL A 91 -0.52 11.57 5.61
N SER A 92 -0.41 11.15 6.88
CA SER A 92 0.88 11.03 7.56
C SER A 92 1.79 10.00 6.87
N PRO A 93 3.12 10.13 6.92
CA PRO A 93 4.06 9.22 6.23
C PRO A 93 3.82 7.73 6.55
N THR A 94 3.62 7.40 7.82
CA THR A 94 3.34 6.01 8.25
C THR A 94 2.04 5.46 7.67
N ARG A 95 1.01 6.31 7.54
CA ARG A 95 -0.26 5.90 6.96
C ARG A 95 -0.18 5.80 5.45
N ARG A 96 0.59 6.67 4.78
CA ARG A 96 0.85 6.59 3.34
C ARG A 96 1.40 5.22 2.97
N GLU A 97 2.46 4.78 3.67
CA GLU A 97 3.06 3.47 3.48
C GLU A 97 2.05 2.34 3.74
N THR A 98 1.27 2.45 4.82
CA THR A 98 0.23 1.47 5.16
C THR A 98 -0.84 1.34 4.07
N LEU A 99 -1.31 2.47 3.52
CA LEU A 99 -2.28 2.48 2.43
C LEU A 99 -1.69 1.92 1.14
N GLY A 100 -0.45 2.29 0.81
CA GLY A 100 0.26 1.79 -0.36
C GLY A 100 0.39 0.27 -0.35
N LEU A 101 0.87 -0.31 0.75
CA LEU A 101 1.00 -1.76 0.92
C LEU A 101 -0.35 -2.49 0.86
N ARG A 102 -1.38 -1.91 1.49
CA ARG A 102 -2.74 -2.46 1.47
C ARG A 102 -3.31 -2.48 0.05
N TRP A 103 -3.17 -1.40 -0.70
CA TRP A 103 -3.66 -1.32 -2.07
C TRP A 103 -2.89 -2.23 -3.01
N LEU A 104 -1.55 -2.23 -2.93
CA LEU A 104 -0.72 -3.14 -3.69
C LEU A 104 -1.18 -4.59 -3.49
N THR A 105 -1.34 -5.04 -2.24
CA THR A 105 -1.77 -6.41 -1.93
C THR A 105 -3.19 -6.69 -2.43
N ALA A 106 -4.14 -5.76 -2.24
CA ALA A 106 -5.53 -5.95 -2.65
C ALA A 106 -5.66 -6.06 -4.17
N TYR A 107 -4.99 -5.18 -4.92
CA TYR A 107 -5.06 -5.19 -6.38
C TYR A 107 -4.23 -6.31 -7.00
N SER A 108 -3.12 -6.74 -6.37
CA SER A 108 -2.44 -7.97 -6.76
C SER A 108 -3.35 -9.19 -6.66
N ARG A 109 -4.10 -9.33 -5.57
CA ARG A 109 -5.07 -10.43 -5.40
C ARG A 109 -6.19 -10.42 -6.43
N ALA A 110 -6.59 -9.25 -6.90
CA ALA A 110 -7.65 -9.08 -7.90
C ALA A 110 -7.21 -9.38 -9.35
N ARG A 111 -5.92 -9.58 -9.60
CA ARG A 111 -5.37 -9.90 -10.92
C ARG A 111 -5.73 -11.31 -11.36
N GLY A 112 -5.64 -11.55 -12.66
CA GLY A 112 -5.99 -12.82 -13.29
C GLY A 112 -4.85 -13.83 -13.44
N GLU A 113 -3.59 -13.49 -13.09
CA GLU A 113 -2.45 -14.40 -13.20
C GLU A 113 -2.63 -15.62 -12.28
N LYS A 114 -1.99 -16.73 -12.61
CA LYS A 114 -2.22 -18.03 -11.96
C LYS A 114 -1.74 -18.07 -10.51
N THR A 115 -0.55 -17.56 -10.21
CA THR A 115 0.05 -17.59 -8.87
C THR A 115 0.05 -16.22 -8.22
N MET A 116 0.05 -16.15 -6.89
CA MET A 116 0.12 -14.87 -6.17
C MET A 116 1.46 -14.15 -6.38
N SER A 117 2.56 -14.87 -6.51
CA SER A 117 3.87 -14.32 -6.86
C SER A 117 3.87 -13.65 -8.24
N ALA A 118 3.26 -14.27 -9.24
CA ALA A 118 3.11 -13.67 -10.56
C ALA A 118 2.20 -12.44 -10.56
N ARG A 119 1.11 -12.47 -9.80
CA ARG A 119 0.19 -11.33 -9.62
C ARG A 119 0.88 -10.14 -8.97
N LEU A 120 1.63 -10.40 -7.89
CA LEU A 120 2.37 -9.36 -7.18
C LEU A 120 3.46 -8.75 -8.06
N ALA A 121 4.24 -9.59 -8.76
CA ALA A 121 5.27 -9.12 -9.68
C ALA A 121 4.70 -8.24 -10.80
N ALA A 122 3.60 -8.68 -11.42
CA ALA A 122 2.95 -7.92 -12.48
C ALA A 122 2.41 -6.58 -11.98
N GLU A 123 1.79 -6.53 -10.79
CA GLU A 123 1.30 -5.27 -10.20
C GLU A 123 2.45 -4.31 -9.84
N ILE A 124 3.60 -4.82 -9.35
CA ILE A 124 4.79 -4.00 -9.08
C ILE A 124 5.33 -3.39 -10.39
N ILE A 125 5.45 -4.18 -11.44
CA ILE A 125 5.93 -3.70 -12.75
C ILE A 125 4.99 -2.62 -13.31
N ASP A 126 3.69 -2.89 -13.31
CA ASP A 126 2.68 -1.93 -13.78
C ASP A 126 2.71 -0.64 -12.95
N ALA A 127 2.77 -0.75 -11.62
CA ALA A 127 2.84 0.40 -10.73
C ALA A 127 4.12 1.24 -10.91
N THR A 128 5.25 0.61 -11.19
CA THR A 128 6.51 1.30 -11.50
C THR A 128 6.37 2.15 -12.78
N ASN A 129 5.58 1.68 -13.73
CA ASN A 129 5.26 2.39 -14.97
C ASN A 129 4.09 3.41 -14.83
N GLY A 130 3.57 3.58 -13.62
CA GLY A 130 2.47 4.50 -13.34
C GLY A 130 1.09 4.01 -13.78
N VAL A 131 0.93 2.70 -14.02
CA VAL A 131 -0.32 2.05 -14.39
C VAL A 131 -0.69 0.97 -13.38
N GLY A 132 -1.81 0.30 -13.59
CA GLY A 132 -2.26 -0.77 -12.70
C GLY A 132 -3.35 -0.33 -11.72
N GLY A 133 -3.96 -1.31 -11.06
CA GLY A 133 -5.12 -1.11 -10.18
C GLY A 133 -4.80 -0.28 -8.94
N SER A 134 -3.64 -0.50 -8.35
CA SER A 134 -3.17 0.22 -7.16
C SER A 134 -2.91 1.71 -7.43
N VAL A 135 -2.31 2.04 -8.57
CA VAL A 135 -2.10 3.44 -9.00
C VAL A 135 -3.44 4.11 -9.32
N LYS A 136 -4.33 3.42 -10.03
CA LYS A 136 -5.69 3.92 -10.29
C LYS A 136 -6.43 4.22 -8.98
N LYS A 137 -6.30 3.39 -7.97
CA LYS A 137 -6.90 3.64 -6.65
C LYS A 137 -6.38 4.90 -5.99
N ARG A 138 -5.07 5.20 -6.11
CA ARG A 138 -4.50 6.47 -5.65
C ARG A 138 -5.13 7.64 -6.39
N GLU A 139 -5.21 7.56 -7.71
CA GLU A 139 -5.80 8.62 -8.54
C GLU A 139 -7.26 8.88 -8.19
N ASP A 140 -8.07 7.82 -8.03
CA ASP A 140 -9.47 7.94 -7.62
C ASP A 140 -9.61 8.59 -6.23
N THR A 141 -8.70 8.25 -5.30
CA THR A 141 -8.66 8.86 -3.97
C THR A 141 -8.31 10.34 -4.04
N HIS A 142 -7.33 10.71 -4.88
CA HIS A 142 -6.96 12.12 -5.07
C HIS A 142 -8.06 12.90 -5.80
N LYS A 143 -8.72 12.35 -6.82
CA LYS A 143 -9.88 12.97 -7.48
C LYS A 143 -11.03 13.20 -6.49
N MET A 144 -11.28 12.24 -5.61
CA MET A 144 -12.29 12.40 -4.56
C MET A 144 -11.91 13.54 -3.58
N ALA A 145 -10.64 13.63 -3.19
CA ALA A 145 -10.17 14.70 -2.32
C ALA A 145 -10.27 16.08 -2.99
N GLU A 146 -9.97 16.17 -4.27
CA GLU A 146 -10.10 17.39 -5.06
C GLU A 146 -11.56 17.83 -5.22
N ALA A 147 -12.45 16.88 -5.55
CA ALA A 147 -13.89 17.15 -5.66
C ALA A 147 -14.50 17.67 -4.34
N ASN A 148 -13.95 17.24 -3.19
CA ASN A 148 -14.41 17.66 -1.86
C ASN A 148 -13.56 18.79 -1.25
N LYS A 149 -12.73 19.46 -2.03
CA LYS A 149 -11.82 20.52 -1.56
C LYS A 149 -12.56 21.66 -0.84
N ALA A 150 -13.79 21.96 -1.25
CA ALA A 150 -14.64 22.97 -0.62
C ALA A 150 -14.91 22.69 0.88
N PHE A 151 -14.84 21.43 1.32
CA PHE A 151 -15.05 21.03 2.71
C PHE A 151 -13.76 20.93 3.54
N ALA A 152 -12.62 21.34 2.99
CA ALA A 152 -11.33 21.28 3.69
C ALA A 152 -11.31 22.11 4.98
N HIS A 153 -12.10 23.16 5.08
CA HIS A 153 -12.23 23.98 6.29
C HIS A 153 -12.92 23.26 7.47
N TYR A 154 -13.54 22.10 7.24
CA TYR A 154 -14.10 21.27 8.32
C TYR A 154 -13.06 20.34 8.97
N ARG A 155 -11.79 20.40 8.56
CA ARG A 155 -10.72 19.65 9.22
C ARG A 155 -10.33 20.32 10.55
N TYR A 156 -9.89 19.53 11.51
CA TYR A 156 -9.27 19.99 12.76
C TYR A 156 -7.83 19.61 12.79
#